data_b2b7bee6c738e9f4eb2f407da68460c4
#
_entry.id   b2b7bee6c738e9f4eb2f407da68460c4
#
_cell.length_a   1.000
_cell.length_b   1.000
_cell.length_c   1.000
_cell.angle_alpha   90.00
_cell.angle_beta   90.00
_cell.angle_gamma   90.00
#
_symmetry.space_group_name_H-M   'P 1'
#
loop_
_entity.id
_entity.type
_entity.pdbx_description
1 polymer ?
#
loop_
_entity_poly.entity_id
_entity_poly.type
_entity_poly.pdbx_seq_one_letter_code
_entity_poly.pdbx_strand_id
1 'polypeptide(L)'
;MCGRYIIITKIEKIEKRFNVSAFDPKLFNPSYNVSHGDSAPVITQENPKSLSFFQFGFTPHWGKKQHYQINARSEGDKNKDNNPLYTGRKGIFDKPMFRHSIRSKRCLVIADCFVEGPQKERLDKPYVVYLRGDHPFSLAGIYDQWINTETGEEISSFAIITAPPNHLMKQIGHHRSPVIVSEELRSAWLDPHMPAADISQIMNVYPSELMNAYPISSAIKNPTATGAELIVPTGQRLNPEHAYKIEHKIGLQGMGKSENTQIPNREDSGKENQTDPGDQLNLF
;
A
#
# COMPACT_ATOMS: atom_id res chain seq x y z
N MET A 1 -9.41 3.02 8.17
CA MET A 1 -9.43 3.19 6.70
C MET A 1 -8.08 3.73 6.29
N CYS A 2 -7.46 3.17 5.24
CA CYS A 2 -6.10 3.52 4.82
C CYS A 2 -6.05 4.99 4.35
N GLY A 3 -5.72 5.88 5.26
CA GLY A 3 -5.69 7.32 5.02
C GLY A 3 -4.29 7.92 5.07
N ARG A 4 -3.27 7.09 5.33
CA ARG A 4 -1.86 7.45 5.37
C ARG A 4 -1.02 6.29 4.82
N TYR A 5 -0.03 6.61 4.00
CA TYR A 5 0.97 5.64 3.57
C TYR A 5 2.30 6.34 3.28
N ILE A 6 3.33 5.57 3.08
CA ILE A 6 4.70 6.03 2.88
C ILE A 6 5.16 5.57 1.51
N ILE A 7 5.85 6.43 0.79
CA ILE A 7 6.57 6.15 -0.45
C ILE A 7 7.86 6.95 -0.49
N ILE A 8 8.97 6.30 -0.15
CA ILE A 8 10.31 6.91 -0.07
C ILE A 8 11.32 6.21 -0.97
N THR A 9 10.94 5.05 -1.53
CA THR A 9 11.78 4.36 -2.52
C THR A 9 12.06 5.27 -3.70
N LYS A 10 13.33 5.36 -4.10
CA LYS A 10 13.78 6.17 -5.25
C LYS A 10 13.04 5.77 -6.53
N ILE A 11 12.74 6.77 -7.37
CA ILE A 11 11.94 6.58 -8.57
C ILE A 11 12.53 5.52 -9.52
N GLU A 12 13.84 5.48 -9.65
CA GLU A 12 14.52 4.51 -10.53
C GLU A 12 14.32 3.05 -10.05
N LYS A 13 14.22 2.85 -8.73
CA LYS A 13 13.89 1.54 -8.15
C LYS A 13 12.43 1.17 -8.41
N ILE A 14 11.51 2.15 -8.33
CA ILE A 14 10.09 1.95 -8.65
C ILE A 14 9.94 1.58 -10.13
N GLU A 15 10.55 2.35 -11.03
CA GLU A 15 10.53 2.09 -12.48
C GLU A 15 11.03 0.69 -12.82
N LYS A 16 12.19 0.30 -12.25
CA LYS A 16 12.77 -1.03 -12.44
C LYS A 16 11.84 -2.14 -11.92
N ARG A 17 11.29 -1.98 -10.70
CA ARG A 17 10.47 -3.00 -10.05
C ARG A 17 9.16 -3.25 -10.76
N PHE A 18 8.53 -2.18 -11.24
CA PHE A 18 7.22 -2.24 -11.91
C PHE A 18 7.33 -2.32 -13.43
N ASN A 19 8.55 -2.26 -13.99
CA ASN A 19 8.81 -2.24 -15.42
C ASN A 19 8.01 -1.14 -16.15
N VAL A 20 8.15 0.09 -15.64
CA VAL A 20 7.49 1.31 -16.12
C VAL A 20 8.51 2.44 -16.24
N SER A 21 8.11 3.53 -16.92
CA SER A 21 8.87 4.78 -16.95
C SER A 21 8.02 5.92 -16.44
N ALA A 22 8.58 6.81 -15.63
CA ALA A 22 7.85 8.00 -15.16
C ALA A 22 7.63 8.97 -16.32
N PHE A 23 6.42 9.50 -16.44
CA PHE A 23 6.09 10.54 -17.41
C PHE A 23 6.94 11.80 -17.20
N ASP A 24 7.03 12.26 -15.96
CA ASP A 24 7.96 13.31 -15.52
C ASP A 24 8.51 12.97 -14.13
N PRO A 25 9.78 12.49 -14.05
CA PRO A 25 10.40 12.11 -12.77
C PRO A 25 10.49 13.25 -11.76
N LYS A 26 10.47 14.51 -12.20
CA LYS A 26 10.55 15.69 -11.33
C LYS A 26 9.27 15.91 -10.49
N LEU A 27 8.16 15.30 -10.91
CA LEU A 27 6.91 15.34 -10.15
C LEU A 27 6.92 14.40 -8.94
N PHE A 28 7.88 13.49 -8.87
CA PHE A 28 8.00 12.57 -7.74
C PHE A 28 8.59 13.25 -6.51
N ASN A 29 7.83 13.26 -5.44
CA ASN A 29 8.24 13.69 -4.12
C ASN A 29 8.16 12.51 -3.16
N PRO A 30 9.29 11.92 -2.72
CA PRO A 30 9.28 10.91 -1.67
C PRO A 30 8.61 11.45 -0.41
N SER A 31 7.71 10.67 0.18
CA SER A 31 6.94 11.14 1.34
C SER A 31 6.84 10.07 2.42
N TYR A 32 7.16 10.47 3.66
CA TYR A 32 6.94 9.67 4.86
C TYR A 32 5.49 9.74 5.37
N ASN A 33 4.64 10.55 4.73
CA ASN A 33 3.28 10.81 5.24
C ASN A 33 2.32 11.23 4.12
N VAL A 34 2.18 10.39 3.09
CA VAL A 34 1.19 10.66 2.03
C VAL A 34 -0.21 10.70 2.63
N SER A 35 -0.90 11.81 2.44
CA SER A 35 -2.25 12.06 2.93
C SER A 35 -3.20 12.52 1.81
N HIS A 36 -4.48 12.66 2.13
CA HIS A 36 -5.44 13.18 1.17
C HIS A 36 -5.02 14.58 0.66
N GLY A 37 -5.16 14.78 -0.63
CA GLY A 37 -4.73 16.00 -1.32
C GLY A 37 -3.30 15.91 -1.89
N ASP A 38 -2.45 15.03 -1.40
CA ASP A 38 -1.09 14.88 -1.89
C ASP A 38 -1.05 14.17 -3.25
N SER A 39 -0.09 14.56 -4.09
CA SER A 39 0.22 13.87 -5.34
C SER A 39 1.10 12.65 -5.08
N ALA A 40 0.76 11.52 -5.68
CA ALA A 40 1.46 10.27 -5.44
C ALA A 40 1.51 9.35 -6.67
N PRO A 41 2.51 8.45 -6.75
CA PRO A 41 2.73 7.62 -7.92
C PRO A 41 1.69 6.53 -8.08
N VAL A 42 1.13 6.42 -9.28
CA VAL A 42 0.19 5.39 -9.70
C VAL A 42 0.55 4.84 -11.08
N ILE A 43 0.22 3.57 -11.32
CA ILE A 43 0.25 2.96 -12.66
C ILE A 43 -1.19 2.70 -13.06
N THR A 44 -1.63 3.26 -14.17
CA THR A 44 -3.04 3.20 -14.57
C THR A 44 -3.31 2.08 -15.57
N GLN A 45 -4.55 1.61 -15.60
CA GLN A 45 -5.03 0.66 -16.61
C GLN A 45 -4.87 1.20 -18.03
N GLU A 46 -5.05 2.49 -18.23
CA GLU A 46 -4.93 3.17 -19.53
C GLU A 46 -3.46 3.23 -19.98
N ASN A 47 -2.53 3.44 -19.05
CA ASN A 47 -1.09 3.56 -19.33
C ASN A 47 -0.27 2.60 -18.46
N PRO A 48 -0.34 1.27 -18.66
CA PRO A 48 0.24 0.27 -17.75
C PRO A 48 1.78 0.21 -17.81
N LYS A 49 2.42 0.98 -18.68
CA LYS A 49 3.88 1.12 -18.81
C LYS A 49 4.39 2.49 -18.34
N SER A 50 3.51 3.33 -17.83
CA SER A 50 3.87 4.67 -17.36
C SER A 50 3.51 4.88 -15.90
N LEU A 51 4.41 5.52 -15.16
CA LEU A 51 4.17 5.99 -13.81
C LEU A 51 3.61 7.42 -13.90
N SER A 52 2.38 7.60 -13.45
CA SER A 52 1.68 8.88 -13.37
C SER A 52 1.61 9.35 -11.92
N PHE A 53 1.32 10.64 -11.71
CA PHE A 53 1.19 11.25 -10.38
C PHE A 53 -0.20 11.84 -10.23
N PHE A 54 -1.03 11.21 -9.39
CA PHE A 54 -2.41 11.60 -9.18
C PHE A 54 -2.65 12.01 -7.73
N GLN A 55 -3.66 12.83 -7.52
CA GLN A 55 -4.05 13.29 -6.18
C GLN A 55 -4.71 12.14 -5.38
N PHE A 56 -4.23 11.91 -4.17
CA PHE A 56 -4.88 10.99 -3.25
C PHE A 56 -6.15 11.61 -2.67
N GLY A 57 -7.30 11.01 -2.98
CA GLY A 57 -8.62 11.54 -2.64
C GLY A 57 -9.50 11.68 -3.88
N PHE A 58 -10.12 10.58 -4.26
CA PHE A 58 -10.93 10.38 -5.47
C PHE A 58 -12.09 11.36 -5.57
N THR A 59 -12.23 11.97 -6.74
CA THR A 59 -13.40 12.74 -7.17
C THR A 59 -13.91 12.12 -8.46
N PRO A 60 -15.18 11.70 -8.53
CA PRO A 60 -15.75 11.16 -9.76
C PRO A 60 -15.93 12.27 -10.81
N HIS A 61 -15.74 11.95 -12.10
CA HIS A 61 -15.84 12.93 -13.20
C HIS A 61 -17.16 13.74 -13.23
N TRP A 62 -18.26 13.16 -12.75
CA TRP A 62 -19.57 13.80 -12.67
C TRP A 62 -19.79 14.61 -11.40
N GLY A 63 -18.82 14.68 -10.49
CA GLY A 63 -18.91 15.40 -9.22
C GLY A 63 -19.11 16.90 -9.45
N LYS A 64 -20.10 17.51 -8.77
CA LYS A 64 -20.33 18.95 -8.84
C LYS A 64 -19.28 19.78 -8.10
N LYS A 65 -18.56 19.13 -7.18
CA LYS A 65 -17.46 19.72 -6.40
C LYS A 65 -16.40 18.67 -6.14
N GLN A 66 -15.20 19.10 -5.79
CA GLN A 66 -14.12 18.18 -5.42
C GLN A 66 -14.51 17.38 -4.17
N HIS A 67 -14.34 16.07 -4.26
CA HIS A 67 -14.45 15.14 -3.15
C HIS A 67 -13.04 14.62 -2.82
N TYR A 68 -12.81 14.28 -1.57
CA TYR A 68 -11.56 13.63 -1.15
C TYR A 68 -11.86 12.23 -0.61
N GLN A 69 -12.49 11.38 -1.44
CA GLN A 69 -12.81 10.03 -1.07
C GLN A 69 -11.56 9.14 -1.13
N ILE A 70 -10.90 8.96 0.00
CA ILE A 70 -9.61 8.25 0.08
C ILE A 70 -9.75 6.72 -0.07
N ASN A 71 -10.90 6.13 0.24
CA ASN A 71 -11.08 4.68 0.16
C ASN A 71 -12.38 4.28 -0.54
N ALA A 72 -12.31 3.18 -1.29
CA ALA A 72 -13.44 2.49 -1.87
C ALA A 72 -13.57 1.09 -1.26
N ARG A 73 -14.68 0.80 -0.54
CA ARG A 73 -14.92 -0.54 0.02
C ARG A 73 -15.27 -1.53 -1.08
N SER A 74 -14.53 -2.63 -1.19
CA SER A 74 -14.79 -3.66 -2.21
C SER A 74 -16.20 -4.25 -2.09
N GLU A 75 -16.68 -4.51 -0.88
CA GLU A 75 -18.01 -5.04 -0.59
C GLU A 75 -19.12 -3.99 -0.71
N GLY A 76 -18.77 -2.70 -0.84
CA GLY A 76 -19.75 -1.60 -0.79
C GLY A 76 -20.49 -1.60 0.55
N ASP A 77 -21.84 -1.55 0.50
CA ASP A 77 -22.70 -1.62 1.68
C ASP A 77 -23.17 -3.05 2.02
N LYS A 78 -22.64 -4.06 1.33
CA LYS A 78 -23.10 -5.45 1.50
C LYS A 78 -22.52 -6.15 2.73
N ASN A 79 -21.39 -5.64 3.25
CA ASN A 79 -20.72 -6.18 4.43
C ASN A 79 -20.53 -5.07 5.48
N LYS A 80 -21.64 -4.56 6.04
CA LYS A 80 -21.61 -3.42 6.99
C LYS A 80 -20.80 -3.73 8.26
N ASP A 81 -20.86 -4.98 8.72
CA ASP A 81 -20.19 -5.43 9.95
C ASP A 81 -18.71 -5.79 9.76
N ASN A 82 -18.18 -5.59 8.55
CA ASN A 82 -16.78 -5.94 8.21
C ASN A 82 -16.43 -7.41 8.48
N ASN A 83 -17.40 -8.33 8.24
CA ASN A 83 -17.15 -9.75 8.43
C ASN A 83 -16.00 -10.21 7.51
N PRO A 84 -14.90 -10.74 8.07
CA PRO A 84 -13.74 -11.17 7.28
C PRO A 84 -14.02 -12.41 6.42
N LEU A 85 -15.07 -13.17 6.75
CA LEU A 85 -15.53 -14.35 6.01
C LEU A 85 -16.60 -14.02 4.96
N TYR A 86 -16.79 -12.73 4.67
CA TYR A 86 -17.78 -12.32 3.67
C TYR A 86 -17.40 -12.81 2.26
N THR A 87 -18.23 -13.69 1.71
CA THR A 87 -18.06 -14.29 0.38
C THR A 87 -19.09 -13.75 -0.63
N GLY A 88 -19.90 -12.79 -0.22
CA GLY A 88 -20.93 -12.23 -1.07
C GLY A 88 -20.40 -11.30 -2.16
N ARG A 89 -21.33 -10.81 -2.99
CA ARG A 89 -21.05 -9.92 -4.12
C ARG A 89 -20.29 -8.66 -3.70
N LYS A 90 -19.28 -8.28 -4.48
CA LYS A 90 -18.53 -7.02 -4.29
C LYS A 90 -19.37 -5.82 -4.72
N GLY A 91 -19.97 -5.13 -3.74
CA GLY A 91 -20.88 -4.01 -3.96
C GLY A 91 -20.25 -2.75 -4.56
N ILE A 92 -18.92 -2.67 -4.68
CA ILE A 92 -18.20 -1.57 -5.34
C ILE A 92 -18.67 -1.42 -6.81
N PHE A 93 -19.06 -2.51 -7.47
CA PHE A 93 -19.57 -2.50 -8.86
C PHE A 93 -20.96 -1.88 -8.99
N ASP A 94 -21.69 -1.70 -7.88
CA ASP A 94 -23.04 -1.15 -7.86
C ASP A 94 -23.05 0.31 -7.38
N LYS A 95 -22.02 0.73 -6.63
CA LYS A 95 -21.93 2.08 -6.05
C LYS A 95 -21.80 3.14 -7.14
N PRO A 96 -22.71 4.11 -7.24
CA PRO A 96 -22.63 5.18 -8.26
C PRO A 96 -21.27 5.88 -8.33
N MET A 97 -20.64 6.11 -7.17
CA MET A 97 -19.34 6.78 -7.07
C MET A 97 -18.21 5.96 -7.70
N PHE A 98 -18.26 4.61 -7.65
CA PHE A 98 -17.13 3.74 -7.98
C PHE A 98 -17.39 2.81 -9.16
N ARG A 99 -18.67 2.55 -9.51
CA ARG A 99 -19.06 1.50 -10.48
C ARG A 99 -18.46 1.68 -11.87
N HIS A 100 -18.19 2.91 -12.29
CA HIS A 100 -17.53 3.20 -13.56
C HIS A 100 -16.04 2.91 -13.44
N SER A 101 -15.38 3.50 -12.45
CA SER A 101 -13.92 3.44 -12.31
C SER A 101 -13.40 2.04 -11.99
N ILE A 102 -14.15 1.22 -11.22
CA ILE A 102 -13.72 -0.17 -10.97
C ILE A 102 -13.71 -1.03 -12.25
N ARG A 103 -14.49 -0.67 -13.26
CA ARG A 103 -14.52 -1.39 -14.53
C ARG A 103 -13.48 -0.90 -15.53
N SER A 104 -13.23 0.39 -15.60
CA SER A 104 -12.48 1.01 -16.71
C SER A 104 -11.34 1.94 -16.29
N LYS A 105 -11.19 2.24 -15.00
CA LYS A 105 -10.18 3.17 -14.48
C LYS A 105 -9.54 2.61 -13.20
N ARG A 106 -8.98 1.40 -13.30
CA ARG A 106 -8.20 0.80 -12.21
C ARG A 106 -6.77 1.30 -12.26
N CYS A 107 -6.13 1.38 -11.09
CA CYS A 107 -4.72 1.69 -10.98
C CYS A 107 -4.04 0.86 -9.88
N LEU A 108 -2.72 0.80 -9.94
CA LEU A 108 -1.85 0.35 -8.87
C LEU A 108 -1.31 1.59 -8.17
N VAL A 109 -1.57 1.72 -6.87
CA VAL A 109 -1.00 2.78 -6.03
C VAL A 109 0.28 2.24 -5.41
N ILE A 110 1.40 2.92 -5.62
CA ILE A 110 2.72 2.45 -5.18
C ILE A 110 2.98 2.93 -3.76
N ALA A 111 3.39 2.00 -2.89
CA ALA A 111 3.66 2.26 -1.48
C ALA A 111 4.81 1.41 -0.94
N ASP A 112 5.58 1.93 0.00
CA ASP A 112 6.57 1.17 0.77
C ASP A 112 5.92 0.55 2.02
N CYS A 113 5.02 1.27 2.67
CA CYS A 113 4.21 0.82 3.79
C CYS A 113 2.99 1.71 3.96
N PHE A 114 2.02 1.29 4.76
CA PHE A 114 0.87 2.11 5.10
C PHE A 114 0.72 2.25 6.62
N VAL A 115 -0.07 3.24 7.05
CA VAL A 115 -0.23 3.54 8.47
C VAL A 115 -1.69 3.36 8.87
N GLU A 116 -1.90 2.56 9.91
CA GLU A 116 -3.21 2.36 10.51
C GLU A 116 -3.11 2.30 12.04
N GLY A 117 -4.22 2.53 12.69
CA GLY A 117 -4.33 2.40 14.14
C GLY A 117 -5.62 1.69 14.54
N PRO A 118 -5.84 1.40 15.83
CA PRO A 118 -7.08 0.81 16.29
C PRO A 118 -8.29 1.66 15.87
N GLN A 119 -9.42 1.03 15.64
CA GLN A 119 -10.62 1.71 15.10
C GLN A 119 -11.08 2.90 15.97
N LYS A 120 -10.95 2.80 17.30
CA LYS A 120 -11.36 3.85 18.25
C LYS A 120 -10.32 4.97 18.32
N GLU A 121 -9.06 4.60 18.53
CA GLU A 121 -7.95 5.53 18.75
C GLU A 121 -7.41 6.11 17.43
N ARG A 122 -7.63 5.44 16.31
CA ARG A 122 -7.15 5.88 14.99
C ARG A 122 -5.63 6.14 15.01
N LEU A 123 -5.20 7.30 14.50
CA LEU A 123 -3.81 7.73 14.48
C LEU A 123 -3.30 8.33 15.83
N ASP A 124 -4.04 8.18 16.93
CA ASP A 124 -3.49 8.45 18.27
C ASP A 124 -2.61 7.27 18.76
N LYS A 125 -2.83 6.07 18.19
CA LYS A 125 -1.97 4.88 18.37
C LYS A 125 -1.63 4.26 17.01
N PRO A 126 -0.80 4.91 16.20
CA PRO A 126 -0.53 4.46 14.84
C PRO A 126 0.49 3.35 14.79
N TYR A 127 0.34 2.49 13.78
CA TYR A 127 1.29 1.45 13.40
C TYR A 127 1.70 1.65 11.94
N VAL A 128 2.99 1.52 11.65
CA VAL A 128 3.45 1.23 10.30
C VAL A 128 3.17 -0.23 10.02
N VAL A 129 2.52 -0.51 8.90
CA VAL A 129 2.24 -1.85 8.38
C VAL A 129 3.01 -2.02 7.08
N TYR A 130 3.79 -3.09 6.97
CA TYR A 130 4.68 -3.37 5.84
C TYR A 130 4.61 -4.82 5.39
N LEU A 131 5.06 -5.09 4.17
CA LEU A 131 5.22 -6.45 3.66
C LEU A 131 6.63 -6.95 3.94
N ARG A 132 6.77 -8.22 4.34
CA ARG A 132 8.05 -8.85 4.61
C ARG A 132 8.80 -9.09 3.30
N GLY A 133 9.87 -8.31 3.06
CA GLY A 133 10.75 -8.47 1.90
C GLY A 133 10.18 -8.02 0.55
N ASP A 134 9.03 -7.35 0.51
CA ASP A 134 8.37 -6.90 -0.72
C ASP A 134 8.18 -5.38 -0.75
N HIS A 135 9.20 -4.62 -1.15
CA HIS A 135 9.20 -3.16 -1.22
C HIS A 135 9.75 -2.63 -2.55
N PRO A 136 9.18 -1.57 -3.11
CA PRO A 136 7.81 -1.11 -2.88
C PRO A 136 6.78 -2.10 -3.42
N PHE A 137 5.58 -2.09 -2.85
CA PHE A 137 4.47 -2.93 -3.29
C PHE A 137 3.35 -2.08 -3.91
N SER A 138 2.28 -2.74 -4.38
CA SER A 138 1.15 -2.07 -5.01
C SER A 138 -0.15 -2.33 -4.27
N LEU A 139 -0.92 -1.25 -4.06
CA LEU A 139 -2.29 -1.29 -3.56
C LEU A 139 -3.26 -1.20 -4.73
N ALA A 140 -4.37 -1.92 -4.66
CA ALA A 140 -5.45 -1.78 -5.62
C ALA A 140 -6.10 -0.41 -5.47
N GLY A 141 -6.17 0.34 -6.56
CA GLY A 141 -6.81 1.63 -6.63
C GLY A 141 -7.79 1.75 -7.79
N ILE A 142 -8.62 2.75 -7.69
CA ILE A 142 -9.43 3.29 -8.79
C ILE A 142 -9.16 4.78 -8.92
N TYR A 143 -9.23 5.30 -10.14
CA TYR A 143 -9.02 6.72 -10.40
C TYR A 143 -10.14 7.30 -11.26
N ASP A 144 -10.23 8.63 -11.30
CA ASP A 144 -11.03 9.36 -12.26
C ASP A 144 -10.41 10.74 -12.51
N GLN A 145 -10.85 11.38 -13.59
CA GLN A 145 -10.45 12.74 -13.97
C GLN A 145 -11.68 13.63 -13.82
N TRP A 146 -11.55 14.63 -12.96
CA TRP A 146 -12.58 15.60 -12.68
C TRP A 146 -12.15 16.98 -13.16
N ILE A 147 -13.07 17.70 -13.81
CA ILE A 147 -12.84 19.08 -14.26
C ILE A 147 -13.57 20.03 -13.31
N ASN A 148 -12.83 20.93 -12.71
CA ASN A 148 -13.40 22.03 -11.96
C ASN A 148 -14.13 22.97 -12.95
N THR A 149 -15.45 23.03 -12.87
CA THR A 149 -16.27 23.81 -13.79
C THR A 149 -16.11 25.32 -13.61
N GLU A 150 -15.57 25.77 -12.49
CA GLU A 150 -15.34 27.20 -12.20
C GLU A 150 -13.98 27.66 -12.71
N THR A 151 -12.94 26.82 -12.60
CA THR A 151 -11.56 27.18 -12.97
C THR A 151 -11.08 26.54 -14.28
N GLY A 152 -11.74 25.51 -14.76
CA GLY A 152 -11.30 24.69 -15.90
C GLY A 152 -10.15 23.73 -15.57
N GLU A 153 -9.72 23.68 -14.32
CA GLU A 153 -8.64 22.80 -13.87
C GLU A 153 -9.05 21.31 -13.95
N GLU A 154 -8.20 20.49 -14.55
CA GLU A 154 -8.38 19.04 -14.62
C GLU A 154 -7.58 18.39 -13.49
N ILE A 155 -8.26 17.60 -12.63
CA ILE A 155 -7.67 16.92 -11.50
C ILE A 155 -7.84 15.40 -11.67
N SER A 156 -6.74 14.71 -11.90
CA SER A 156 -6.68 13.25 -11.83
C SER A 156 -6.51 12.80 -10.38
N SER A 157 -7.43 11.98 -9.88
CA SER A 157 -7.45 11.59 -8.46
C SER A 157 -7.79 10.11 -8.28
N PHE A 158 -7.31 9.52 -7.17
CA PHE A 158 -7.50 8.09 -6.90
C PHE A 158 -8.00 7.81 -5.49
N ALA A 159 -8.62 6.62 -5.32
CA ALA A 159 -8.93 6.02 -4.03
C ALA A 159 -8.30 4.64 -3.92
N ILE A 160 -7.87 4.26 -2.70
CA ILE A 160 -7.40 2.91 -2.39
C ILE A 160 -8.60 2.01 -2.10
N ILE A 161 -8.63 0.83 -2.72
CA ILE A 161 -9.67 -0.17 -2.43
C ILE A 161 -9.34 -0.86 -1.12
N THR A 162 -10.36 -1.06 -0.29
CA THR A 162 -10.23 -1.75 0.99
C THR A 162 -11.13 -2.99 1.05
N ALA A 163 -10.66 -4.00 1.78
CA ALA A 163 -11.34 -5.26 2.08
C ALA A 163 -11.54 -5.42 3.60
N PRO A 164 -12.23 -6.46 4.09
CA PRO A 164 -12.25 -6.81 5.50
C PRO A 164 -10.86 -6.97 6.10
N PRO A 165 -10.70 -6.88 7.44
CA PRO A 165 -9.39 -6.97 8.06
C PRO A 165 -8.84 -8.41 8.01
N ASN A 166 -7.54 -8.56 7.72
CA ASN A 166 -6.82 -9.81 7.94
C ASN A 166 -6.46 -9.98 9.43
N HIS A 167 -5.75 -11.06 9.77
CA HIS A 167 -5.38 -11.34 11.15
C HIS A 167 -4.50 -10.23 11.76
N LEU A 168 -3.49 -9.73 11.02
CA LEU A 168 -2.62 -8.64 11.49
C LEU A 168 -3.41 -7.35 11.77
N MET A 169 -4.32 -6.97 10.87
CA MET A 169 -5.15 -5.77 11.06
C MET A 169 -6.09 -5.92 12.27
N LYS A 170 -6.58 -7.14 12.56
CA LYS A 170 -7.32 -7.41 13.79
C LYS A 170 -6.46 -7.32 15.05
N GLN A 171 -5.18 -7.76 14.99
CA GLN A 171 -4.24 -7.58 16.11
C GLN A 171 -4.00 -6.09 16.42
N ILE A 172 -3.92 -5.23 15.39
CA ILE A 172 -3.87 -3.78 15.57
C ILE A 172 -5.19 -3.22 16.16
N GLY A 173 -6.29 -3.97 16.05
CA GLY A 173 -7.64 -3.49 16.40
C GLY A 173 -8.29 -2.68 15.29
N HIS A 174 -7.79 -2.80 14.05
CA HIS A 174 -8.37 -2.11 12.89
C HIS A 174 -9.38 -2.99 12.16
N HIS A 175 -10.41 -2.36 11.59
CA HIS A 175 -11.58 -3.04 11.00
C HIS A 175 -11.52 -3.19 9.48
N ARG A 176 -10.46 -2.70 8.83
CA ARG A 176 -10.26 -2.79 7.37
C ARG A 176 -8.81 -3.12 7.04
N SER A 177 -8.58 -3.61 5.82
CA SER A 177 -7.27 -3.78 5.21
C SER A 177 -7.27 -3.15 3.82
N PRO A 178 -6.23 -2.46 3.36
CA PRO A 178 -6.11 -2.15 1.94
C PRO A 178 -5.98 -3.45 1.14
N VAL A 179 -6.48 -3.45 -0.08
CA VAL A 179 -6.27 -4.56 -1.02
C VAL A 179 -4.86 -4.42 -1.60
N ILE A 180 -4.01 -5.38 -1.34
CA ILE A 180 -2.66 -5.46 -1.88
C ILE A 180 -2.70 -6.33 -3.13
N VAL A 181 -2.13 -5.84 -4.23
CA VAL A 181 -2.02 -6.58 -5.49
C VAL A 181 -0.63 -7.17 -5.58
N SER A 182 -0.53 -8.49 -5.48
CA SER A 182 0.74 -9.21 -5.61
C SER A 182 1.32 -9.05 -7.03
N GLU A 183 2.61 -9.31 -7.17
CA GLU A 183 3.34 -9.09 -8.43
C GLU A 183 2.69 -9.84 -9.61
N GLU A 184 2.29 -11.08 -9.39
CA GLU A 184 1.67 -11.97 -10.38
C GLU A 184 0.31 -11.44 -10.87
N LEU A 185 -0.40 -10.68 -10.03
CA LEU A 185 -1.73 -10.17 -10.33
C LEU A 185 -1.75 -8.75 -10.89
N ARG A 186 -0.61 -8.05 -10.93
CA ARG A 186 -0.55 -6.64 -11.40
C ARG A 186 -1.05 -6.48 -12.84
N SER A 187 -0.57 -7.34 -13.74
CA SER A 187 -0.98 -7.30 -15.15
C SER A 187 -2.47 -7.57 -15.31
N ALA A 188 -2.97 -8.56 -14.59
CA ALA A 188 -4.39 -8.90 -14.57
C ALA A 188 -5.24 -7.75 -14.01
N TRP A 189 -4.80 -7.11 -12.92
CA TRP A 189 -5.50 -5.95 -12.35
C TRP A 189 -5.63 -4.79 -13.33
N LEU A 190 -4.62 -4.56 -14.18
CA LEU A 190 -4.60 -3.48 -15.16
C LEU A 190 -5.18 -3.88 -16.53
N ASP A 191 -5.56 -5.15 -16.74
CA ASP A 191 -6.14 -5.60 -18.02
C ASP A 191 -7.55 -5.00 -18.23
N PRO A 192 -7.77 -4.15 -19.26
CA PRO A 192 -9.06 -3.55 -19.55
C PRO A 192 -10.16 -4.57 -19.88
N HIS A 193 -9.79 -5.76 -20.33
CA HIS A 193 -10.71 -6.82 -20.75
C HIS A 193 -11.06 -7.80 -19.63
N MET A 194 -10.47 -7.62 -18.43
CA MET A 194 -10.72 -8.52 -17.31
C MET A 194 -12.19 -8.50 -16.88
N PRO A 195 -12.87 -9.66 -16.81
CA PRO A 195 -14.24 -9.76 -16.35
C PRO A 195 -14.43 -9.31 -14.90
N ALA A 196 -15.60 -8.74 -14.57
CA ALA A 196 -15.89 -8.27 -13.22
C ALA A 196 -15.79 -9.37 -12.14
N ALA A 197 -16.07 -10.62 -12.51
CA ALA A 197 -15.90 -11.77 -11.62
C ALA A 197 -14.44 -11.95 -11.22
N ASP A 198 -13.50 -11.87 -12.18
CA ASP A 198 -12.07 -12.06 -11.96
C ASP A 198 -11.46 -10.84 -11.22
N ILE A 199 -11.89 -9.61 -11.56
CA ILE A 199 -11.54 -8.42 -10.77
C ILE A 199 -11.96 -8.62 -9.30
N SER A 200 -13.12 -9.22 -9.06
CA SER A 200 -13.62 -9.48 -7.71
C SER A 200 -12.74 -10.46 -6.94
N GLN A 201 -12.10 -11.42 -7.60
CA GLN A 201 -11.17 -12.38 -6.96
C GLN A 201 -9.85 -11.70 -6.54
N ILE A 202 -9.38 -10.71 -7.29
CA ILE A 202 -8.17 -9.95 -6.90
C ILE A 202 -8.43 -9.10 -5.65
N MET A 203 -9.66 -8.62 -5.44
CA MET A 203 -10.03 -7.81 -4.28
C MET A 203 -10.21 -8.63 -2.99
N ASN A 204 -9.32 -9.57 -2.75
CA ASN A 204 -9.31 -10.38 -1.53
C ASN A 204 -8.34 -9.83 -0.48
N VAL A 205 -8.44 -10.40 0.71
CA VAL A 205 -7.59 -10.05 1.86
C VAL A 205 -6.20 -10.64 1.65
N TYR A 206 -5.16 -9.82 1.82
CA TYR A 206 -3.77 -10.27 1.70
C TYR A 206 -3.35 -11.15 2.89
N PRO A 207 -2.52 -12.19 2.68
CA PRO A 207 -2.06 -13.07 3.75
C PRO A 207 -1.33 -12.32 4.86
N SER A 208 -1.78 -12.47 6.10
CA SER A 208 -1.22 -11.74 7.24
C SER A 208 0.20 -12.16 7.62
N GLU A 209 0.58 -13.41 7.32
CA GLU A 209 1.92 -13.97 7.56
C GLU A 209 3.00 -13.32 6.70
N LEU A 210 2.63 -12.75 5.56
CA LEU A 210 3.52 -11.97 4.70
C LEU A 210 3.64 -10.50 5.13
N MET A 211 2.98 -10.12 6.21
CA MET A 211 2.94 -8.75 6.72
C MET A 211 3.48 -8.69 8.14
N ASN A 212 3.88 -7.50 8.56
CA ASN A 212 4.15 -7.20 9.95
C ASN A 212 3.84 -5.73 10.26
N ALA A 213 3.87 -5.36 11.53
CA ALA A 213 3.63 -4.00 11.96
C ALA A 213 4.41 -3.65 13.23
N TYR A 214 4.70 -2.37 13.40
CA TYR A 214 5.27 -1.82 14.63
C TYR A 214 4.63 -0.46 14.96
N PRO A 215 4.51 -0.09 16.25
CA PRO A 215 3.96 1.18 16.67
C PRO A 215 4.92 2.32 16.36
N ILE A 216 4.37 3.50 16.03
CA ILE A 216 5.10 4.73 15.76
C ILE A 216 4.50 5.90 16.53
N SER A 217 5.14 7.07 16.45
CA SER A 217 4.63 8.31 17.07
C SER A 217 3.32 8.78 16.44
N SER A 218 2.40 9.30 17.27
CA SER A 218 1.18 9.97 16.80
C SER A 218 1.42 11.28 16.03
N ALA A 219 2.67 11.75 15.94
CA ALA A 219 3.06 12.88 15.11
C ALA A 219 2.64 12.69 13.62
N ILE A 220 2.58 11.45 13.13
CA ILE A 220 2.08 11.09 11.79
C ILE A 220 0.65 11.57 11.52
N LYS A 221 -0.14 11.84 12.55
CA LYS A 221 -1.50 12.37 12.46
C LYS A 221 -1.56 13.75 11.80
N ASN A 222 -0.53 14.57 12.02
CA ASN A 222 -0.42 15.87 11.38
C ASN A 222 -0.08 15.66 9.87
N PRO A 223 -0.96 16.05 8.92
CA PRO A 223 -0.73 15.81 7.50
C PRO A 223 0.46 16.60 6.93
N THR A 224 0.88 17.68 7.61
CA THR A 224 2.04 18.49 7.20
C THR A 224 3.35 18.02 7.83
N ALA A 225 3.31 17.05 8.75
CA ALA A 225 4.52 16.48 9.33
C ALA A 225 5.26 15.65 8.27
N THR A 226 6.56 15.80 8.22
CA THR A 226 7.45 15.13 7.28
C THR A 226 8.71 14.67 8.01
N GLY A 227 9.48 13.75 7.42
CA GLY A 227 10.76 13.30 7.95
C GLY A 227 10.75 11.84 8.42
N ALA A 228 11.95 11.24 8.45
CA ALA A 228 12.13 9.83 8.79
C ALA A 228 11.73 9.49 10.23
N GLU A 229 11.78 10.47 11.14
CA GLU A 229 11.40 10.33 12.54
C GLU A 229 9.92 9.90 12.72
N LEU A 230 9.07 10.17 11.72
CA LEU A 230 7.65 9.78 11.75
C LEU A 230 7.44 8.26 11.77
N ILE A 231 8.38 7.52 11.20
CA ILE A 231 8.28 6.06 11.06
C ILE A 231 9.23 5.30 11.99
N VAL A 232 9.93 6.00 12.88
CA VAL A 232 10.79 5.35 13.88
C VAL A 232 9.93 4.51 14.84
N PRO A 233 10.27 3.21 15.04
CA PRO A 233 9.53 2.36 15.97
C PRO A 233 9.54 2.91 17.40
N THR A 234 8.37 3.01 18.03
CA THR A 234 8.20 3.37 19.45
C THR A 234 8.00 2.15 20.33
N GLY A 235 7.98 0.95 19.76
CA GLY A 235 7.83 -0.32 20.45
C GLY A 235 8.16 -1.51 19.54
N GLN A 236 7.97 -2.70 20.08
CA GLN A 236 8.30 -3.95 19.38
C GLN A 236 7.35 -4.21 18.19
N ARG A 237 7.84 -4.95 17.20
CA ARG A 237 7.01 -5.51 16.12
C ARG A 237 5.96 -6.46 16.68
N LEU A 238 4.80 -6.51 16.05
CA LEU A 238 3.70 -7.39 16.50
C LEU A 238 4.06 -8.87 16.38
N ASN A 239 4.83 -9.23 15.34
CA ASN A 239 5.28 -10.59 15.11
C ASN A 239 6.82 -10.65 14.99
N PRO A 240 7.47 -11.71 15.50
CA PRO A 240 8.93 -11.87 15.40
C PRO A 240 9.41 -12.03 13.94
N GLU A 241 10.43 -11.28 13.54
CA GLU A 241 11.02 -11.40 12.19
C GLU A 241 11.88 -12.64 12.03
N HIS A 242 12.58 -13.08 13.09
CA HIS A 242 13.45 -14.24 13.02
C HIS A 242 12.68 -15.54 12.75
N ALA A 243 11.46 -15.70 13.26
CA ALA A 243 10.62 -16.86 12.99
C ALA A 243 10.33 -17.02 11.48
N TYR A 244 9.99 -15.92 10.80
CA TYR A 244 9.78 -15.91 9.35
C TYR A 244 11.04 -16.34 8.58
N LYS A 245 12.23 -15.83 8.98
CA LYS A 245 13.50 -16.19 8.32
C LYS A 245 13.86 -17.66 8.49
N ILE A 246 13.58 -18.24 9.65
CA ILE A 246 13.83 -19.67 9.93
C ILE A 246 12.92 -20.55 9.09
N GLU A 247 11.63 -20.28 9.07
CA GLU A 247 10.65 -21.04 8.28
C GLU A 247 10.96 -20.98 6.79
N HIS A 248 11.30 -19.80 6.27
CA HIS A 248 11.68 -19.62 4.88
C HIS A 248 12.95 -20.41 4.52
N LYS A 249 13.98 -20.41 5.39
CA LYS A 249 15.20 -21.18 5.18
C LYS A 249 14.95 -22.70 5.21
N ILE A 250 14.11 -23.17 6.10
CA ILE A 250 13.74 -24.59 6.18
C ILE A 250 13.01 -25.03 4.91
N GLY A 251 12.09 -24.23 4.42
CA GLY A 251 11.39 -24.48 3.14
C GLY A 251 12.35 -24.57 1.94
N LEU A 252 13.36 -23.72 1.88
CA LEU A 252 14.39 -23.75 0.83
C LEU A 252 15.34 -24.94 0.95
N GLN A 253 15.71 -25.36 2.18
CA GLN A 253 16.57 -26.51 2.41
C GLN A 253 15.89 -27.85 2.07
N GLY A 254 14.57 -27.92 2.13
CA GLY A 254 13.82 -29.09 1.67
C GLY A 254 13.80 -29.30 0.15
N MET A 255 14.24 -28.32 -0.64
CA MET A 255 14.24 -28.33 -2.11
C MET A 255 15.63 -28.42 -2.75
N GLY A 256 16.72 -28.46 -1.98
CA GLY A 256 18.09 -28.50 -2.53
C GLY A 256 19.01 -29.42 -1.75
N LYS A 257 19.90 -30.12 -2.45
CA LYS A 257 20.98 -30.93 -1.84
C LYS A 257 21.85 -30.05 -0.95
N SER A 258 22.04 -30.43 0.34
CA SER A 258 22.89 -29.73 1.28
C SER A 258 24.36 -29.84 0.86
N GLU A 259 24.98 -28.75 0.46
CA GLU A 259 26.44 -28.63 0.55
C GLU A 259 26.77 -27.95 1.89
N ASN A 260 27.57 -28.69 2.69
CA ASN A 260 28.12 -28.23 3.97
C ASN A 260 29.01 -27.01 3.73
N THR A 261 28.54 -25.82 4.06
CA THR A 261 29.40 -24.65 4.20
C THR A 261 29.57 -24.37 5.68
N GLN A 262 30.74 -24.70 6.23
CA GLN A 262 31.18 -24.30 7.57
C GLN A 262 31.23 -22.77 7.63
N ILE A 263 30.53 -22.17 8.60
CA ILE A 263 30.58 -20.76 8.91
C ILE A 263 31.85 -20.52 9.75
N PRO A 264 32.80 -19.67 9.32
CA PRO A 264 33.91 -19.26 10.19
C PRO A 264 33.38 -18.33 11.30
N ASN A 265 33.75 -18.67 12.54
CA ASN A 265 33.60 -17.78 13.69
C ASN A 265 34.36 -16.46 13.42
N ARG A 266 33.68 -15.35 13.43
CA ARG A 266 34.31 -14.03 13.49
C ARG A 266 34.37 -13.61 14.94
N GLU A 267 35.59 -13.53 15.41
CA GLU A 267 35.98 -12.84 16.64
C GLU A 267 35.71 -11.35 16.55
N ASP A 268 35.24 -10.84 17.65
CA ASP A 268 34.94 -9.47 17.97
C ASP A 268 36.19 -8.57 17.84
N SER A 269 36.18 -7.60 16.95
CA SER A 269 37.13 -6.50 17.00
C SER A 269 36.39 -5.19 16.74
N GLY A 270 36.17 -4.46 17.85
CA GLY A 270 35.56 -3.15 17.86
C GLY A 270 36.31 -2.13 16.97
N LYS A 271 35.57 -1.51 16.08
CA LYS A 271 35.84 -0.16 15.56
C LYS A 271 34.50 0.52 15.32
N GLU A 272 34.31 1.60 16.06
CA GLU A 272 33.27 2.58 15.82
C GLU A 272 33.43 3.15 14.40
N ASN A 273 32.46 2.91 13.55
CA ASN A 273 32.32 3.64 12.30
C ASN A 273 31.06 4.50 12.38
N GLN A 274 31.25 5.79 12.20
CA GLN A 274 30.18 6.76 12.00
C GLN A 274 29.27 6.27 10.87
N THR A 275 28.01 6.04 11.18
CA THR A 275 26.99 5.62 10.22
C THR A 275 26.46 6.84 9.48
N ASP A 276 26.58 6.82 8.17
CA ASP A 276 25.90 7.72 7.23
C ASP A 276 24.37 7.59 7.40
N PRO A 277 23.59 8.68 7.48
CA PRO A 277 22.13 8.64 7.62
C PRO A 277 21.40 7.84 6.53
N GLY A 278 22.08 7.50 5.42
CA GLY A 278 21.51 6.67 4.34
C GLY A 278 21.35 5.19 4.67
N ASP A 279 22.08 4.65 5.65
CA ASP A 279 22.05 3.21 5.97
C ASP A 279 20.96 2.78 6.96
N GLN A 280 20.27 3.72 7.60
CA GLN A 280 19.17 3.40 8.52
C GLN A 280 17.87 2.94 7.82
N LEU A 281 17.78 3.05 6.50
CA LEU A 281 16.60 2.67 5.71
C LEU A 281 16.52 1.16 5.36
N ASN A 282 17.50 0.35 5.76
CA ASN A 282 17.46 -1.12 5.60
C ASN A 282 16.67 -1.85 6.70
N LEU A 283 15.80 -1.14 7.43
CA LEU A 283 14.94 -1.72 8.49
C LEU A 283 13.56 -2.20 8.01
N PHE A 284 13.34 -2.23 6.69
CA PHE A 284 12.13 -2.84 6.11
C PHE A 284 12.41 -4.20 5.51
#